data_d975f7028b624361918427108f4f4151
#
_entry.id   d975f7028b624361918427108f4f4151
#
_cell.length_a   1.000
_cell.length_b   1.000
_cell.length_c   1.000
_cell.angle_alpha   90.00
_cell.angle_beta   90.00
_cell.angle_gamma   90.00
#
_symmetry.space_group_name_H-M   'P 1'
#
loop_
_entity.id
_entity.type
_entity.pdbx_description
1 polymer ?
#
loop_
_entity_poly.entity_id
_entity_poly.type
_entity_poly.pdbx_seq_one_letter_code
_entity_poly.pdbx_strand_id
1 'polypeptide(L)'
;MGYYHRWEEFPEKTLHYLVDNPNAKGVKSRRISTDRIMVSKVTVKGGGKIPRHYHEAEQVMLIQKGRARVTTGDKKVHELRSGDIWVIPSNVLHGVEYIGDVEAFEIVSPPRVDTLIGYVIPHTFFEKAKKS
;
A
#
# COMPACT_ATOMS: atom_id res chain seq x y z
N MET A 1 23.02 8.68 2.92
CA MET A 1 22.51 7.31 3.09
C MET A 1 23.56 6.33 2.60
N GLY A 2 23.85 5.29 3.36
CA GLY A 2 24.74 4.22 2.90
C GLY A 2 24.11 3.39 1.80
N TYR A 3 24.88 2.46 1.27
CA TYR A 3 24.44 1.61 0.14
C TYR A 3 23.80 0.29 0.58
N TYR A 4 24.07 -0.16 1.80
CA TYR A 4 23.67 -1.49 2.29
C TYR A 4 22.82 -1.35 3.53
N HIS A 5 21.65 -2.00 3.54
CA HIS A 5 20.65 -1.87 4.59
C HIS A 5 20.01 -3.20 4.94
N ARG A 6 19.41 -3.25 6.13
CA ARG A 6 18.55 -4.33 6.58
C ARG A 6 17.19 -3.74 6.95
N TRP A 7 16.13 -4.49 6.74
CA TRP A 7 14.79 -4.02 7.09
C TRP A 7 14.66 -3.62 8.57
N GLU A 8 15.39 -4.30 9.46
CA GLU A 8 15.36 -4.01 10.88
C GLU A 8 15.88 -2.62 11.25
N GLU A 9 16.61 -1.96 10.36
CA GLU A 9 17.06 -0.58 10.55
C GLU A 9 15.92 0.43 10.46
N PHE A 10 14.80 0.04 9.83
CA PHE A 10 13.67 0.93 9.60
C PHE A 10 12.52 0.57 10.53
N PRO A 11 11.92 1.55 11.23
CA PRO A 11 10.83 1.26 12.15
C PRO A 11 9.60 0.74 11.42
N GLU A 12 8.92 -0.24 12.02
CA GLU A 12 7.64 -0.71 11.53
C GLU A 12 6.56 0.27 11.95
N LYS A 13 5.75 0.72 11.01
CA LYS A 13 4.69 1.70 11.24
C LYS A 13 3.38 1.23 10.62
N THR A 14 2.28 1.59 11.28
CA THR A 14 0.95 1.48 10.69
C THR A 14 0.78 2.59 9.65
N LEU A 15 0.03 2.32 8.59
CA LEU A 15 -0.25 3.31 7.55
C LEU A 15 -1.17 4.39 8.12
N HIS A 16 -0.60 5.51 8.52
CA HIS A 16 -1.29 6.53 9.32
C HIS A 16 -2.50 7.15 8.63
N TYR A 17 -2.45 7.32 7.31
CA TYR A 17 -3.59 7.88 6.60
C TYR A 17 -4.82 6.96 6.56
N LEU A 18 -4.69 5.77 7.15
CA LEU A 18 -5.78 4.81 7.29
C LEU A 18 -6.17 4.59 8.75
N VAL A 19 -5.60 5.35 9.69
CA VAL A 19 -5.79 5.13 11.14
C VAL A 19 -7.26 5.19 11.54
N ASP A 20 -8.02 6.08 10.93
CA ASP A 20 -9.44 6.24 11.25
C ASP A 20 -10.33 5.21 10.55
N ASN A 21 -9.74 4.34 9.73
CA ASN A 21 -10.49 3.32 9.01
C ASN A 21 -10.36 1.98 9.75
N PRO A 22 -11.46 1.45 10.33
CA PRO A 22 -11.40 0.20 11.07
C PRO A 22 -10.99 -1.01 10.21
N ASN A 23 -11.12 -0.90 8.88
CA ASN A 23 -10.73 -1.97 7.96
C ASN A 23 -9.23 -2.00 7.67
N ALA A 24 -8.49 -1.00 8.12
CA ALA A 24 -7.04 -0.92 7.91
C ALA A 24 -6.22 -1.49 9.07
N LYS A 25 -6.87 -2.15 10.02
CA LYS A 25 -6.19 -2.79 11.15
C LYS A 25 -5.27 -3.89 10.66
N GLY A 26 -4.08 -3.95 11.26
CA GLY A 26 -3.10 -4.99 10.95
C GLY A 26 -2.20 -4.70 9.75
N VAL A 27 -2.42 -3.60 9.03
CA VAL A 27 -1.55 -3.22 7.91
C VAL A 27 -0.38 -2.39 8.43
N LYS A 28 0.81 -2.95 8.34
CA LYS A 28 2.04 -2.33 8.82
C LYS A 28 3.10 -2.34 7.72
N SER A 29 4.05 -1.44 7.81
CA SER A 29 5.14 -1.39 6.83
C SER A 29 6.44 -0.85 7.41
N ARG A 30 7.53 -1.30 6.80
CA ARG A 30 8.86 -0.70 6.92
C ARG A 30 9.22 -0.13 5.56
N ARG A 31 9.85 1.04 5.53
CA ARG A 31 10.10 1.74 4.27
C ARG A 31 11.53 2.24 4.17
N ILE A 32 12.06 2.13 2.97
CA ILE A 32 13.30 2.81 2.57
C ILE A 32 12.96 3.70 1.38
N SER A 33 13.43 4.94 1.41
CA SER A 33 13.24 5.87 0.31
C SER A 33 14.57 6.36 -0.22
N THR A 34 14.72 6.29 -1.52
CA THR A 34 15.79 7.00 -2.24
C THR A 34 15.20 8.29 -2.82
N ASP A 35 15.94 8.99 -3.66
CA ASP A 35 15.44 10.22 -4.26
C ASP A 35 14.22 10.00 -5.15
N ARG A 36 14.13 8.86 -5.82
CA ARG A 36 13.10 8.61 -6.83
C ARG A 36 12.23 7.40 -6.59
N ILE A 37 12.61 6.53 -5.67
CA ILE A 37 11.94 5.25 -5.43
C ILE A 37 11.78 5.04 -3.94
N MET A 38 10.59 4.60 -3.53
CA MET A 38 10.34 4.12 -2.18
C MET A 38 9.97 2.65 -2.25
N VAL A 39 10.59 1.83 -1.40
CA VAL A 39 10.27 0.41 -1.27
C VAL A 39 9.75 0.16 0.13
N SER A 40 8.60 -0.50 0.22
CA SER A 40 7.97 -0.84 1.50
C SER A 40 7.89 -2.36 1.63
N LYS A 41 8.24 -2.86 2.81
CA LYS A 41 7.92 -4.22 3.21
C LYS A 41 6.62 -4.16 4.00
N VAL A 42 5.56 -4.71 3.41
CA VAL A 42 4.21 -4.67 3.97
C VAL A 42 3.91 -5.99 4.67
N THR A 43 3.45 -5.91 5.91
CA THR A 43 3.05 -7.07 6.70
C THR A 43 1.63 -6.86 7.20
N VAL A 44 0.76 -7.81 6.93
CA VAL A 44 -0.64 -7.78 7.35
C VAL A 44 -0.91 -8.98 8.24
N LYS A 45 -1.51 -8.73 9.40
CA LYS A 45 -1.94 -9.77 10.33
C LYS A 45 -3.47 -9.74 10.43
N GLY A 46 -4.11 -10.89 10.17
CA GLY A 46 -5.56 -11.01 10.33
C GLY A 46 -6.39 -10.27 9.29
N GLY A 47 -5.81 -9.97 8.14
CA GLY A 47 -6.50 -9.24 7.09
C GLY A 47 -6.57 -7.74 7.31
N GLY A 48 -7.15 -7.05 6.34
CA GLY A 48 -7.33 -5.60 6.38
C GLY A 48 -7.81 -5.11 5.03
N LYS A 49 -8.37 -3.92 5.01
CA LYS A 49 -8.91 -3.34 3.79
C LYS A 49 -8.43 -1.91 3.63
N ILE A 50 -7.86 -1.62 2.48
CA ILE A 50 -7.54 -0.25 2.07
C ILE A 50 -8.61 0.15 1.05
N PRO A 51 -9.45 1.15 1.39
CA PRO A 51 -10.51 1.61 0.49
C PRO A 51 -9.96 2.14 -0.83
N ARG A 52 -10.82 2.21 -1.81
CA ARG A 52 -10.45 2.72 -3.14
C ARG A 52 -9.95 4.16 -3.01
N HIS A 53 -8.78 4.38 -3.59
CA HIS A 53 -8.08 5.67 -3.57
C HIS A 53 -7.18 5.77 -4.79
N TYR A 54 -6.65 6.95 -5.03
CA TYR A 54 -5.67 7.15 -6.09
C TYR A 54 -4.60 8.15 -5.62
N HIS A 55 -3.46 8.09 -6.27
CA HIS A 55 -2.33 8.99 -6.01
C HIS A 55 -1.49 9.12 -7.27
N GLU A 56 -0.70 10.19 -7.33
CA GLU A 56 0.17 10.44 -8.47
C GLU A 56 1.26 9.38 -8.61
N ALA A 57 1.82 8.93 -7.50
CA ALA A 57 2.88 7.91 -7.53
C ALA A 57 2.40 6.64 -8.24
N GLU A 58 3.21 6.16 -9.17
CA GLU A 58 3.04 4.84 -9.77
C GLU A 58 3.41 3.79 -8.75
N GLN A 59 2.71 2.67 -8.75
CA GLN A 59 2.91 1.63 -7.73
C GLN A 59 2.99 0.25 -8.34
N VAL A 60 3.92 -0.56 -7.84
CA VAL A 60 4.00 -1.98 -8.14
C VAL A 60 4.00 -2.74 -6.82
N MET A 61 3.14 -3.73 -6.68
CA MET A 61 3.09 -4.58 -5.50
C MET A 61 3.43 -6.02 -5.85
N LEU A 62 4.31 -6.61 -5.06
CA LEU A 62 4.76 -8.00 -5.22
C LEU A 62 4.25 -8.80 -4.03
N ILE A 63 3.31 -9.72 -4.28
CA ILE A 63 2.76 -10.58 -3.21
C ILE A 63 3.74 -11.72 -2.94
N GLN A 64 4.26 -11.78 -1.72
CA GLN A 64 5.22 -12.81 -1.30
C GLN A 64 4.54 -13.98 -0.60
N LYS A 65 3.57 -13.69 0.26
CA LYS A 65 2.79 -14.69 0.99
C LYS A 65 1.35 -14.22 1.15
N GLY A 66 0.42 -15.17 1.12
CA GLY A 66 -0.99 -14.88 1.34
C GLY A 66 -1.75 -14.54 0.07
N ARG A 67 -2.90 -13.94 0.25
CA ARG A 67 -3.82 -13.59 -0.84
C ARG A 67 -4.44 -12.22 -0.62
N ALA A 68 -4.83 -11.59 -1.72
CA ALA A 68 -5.53 -10.30 -1.68
C ALA A 68 -6.57 -10.23 -2.80
N ARG A 69 -7.62 -9.47 -2.57
CA ARG A 69 -8.60 -9.11 -3.59
C ARG A 69 -8.43 -7.65 -3.90
N VAL A 70 -8.28 -7.33 -5.18
CA VAL A 70 -7.94 -5.97 -5.61
C VAL A 70 -8.89 -5.49 -6.69
N THR A 71 -9.06 -4.17 -6.75
CA THR A 71 -9.71 -3.48 -7.87
C THR A 71 -8.74 -2.45 -8.43
N THR A 72 -8.72 -2.30 -9.75
CA THR A 72 -7.81 -1.37 -10.44
C THR A 72 -8.55 -0.71 -11.58
N GLY A 73 -8.80 0.60 -11.46
CA GLY A 73 -9.56 1.36 -12.45
C GLY A 73 -11.07 1.11 -12.33
N ASP A 74 -11.52 -0.04 -12.74
CA ASP A 74 -12.93 -0.43 -12.63
C ASP A 74 -13.21 -1.10 -11.27
N LYS A 75 -14.43 -1.56 -11.07
CA LYS A 75 -14.85 -2.25 -9.84
C LYS A 75 -14.72 -3.76 -9.92
N LYS A 76 -14.09 -4.27 -10.97
CA LYS A 76 -13.92 -5.70 -11.17
C LYS A 76 -12.83 -6.20 -10.21
N VAL A 77 -13.17 -7.23 -9.45
CA VAL A 77 -12.29 -7.80 -8.44
C VAL A 77 -11.40 -8.86 -9.05
N HIS A 78 -10.09 -8.77 -8.78
CA HIS A 78 -9.11 -9.79 -9.10
C HIS A 78 -8.50 -10.33 -7.83
N GLU A 79 -8.27 -11.63 -7.78
CA GLU A 79 -7.56 -12.25 -6.66
C GLU A 79 -6.07 -12.38 -7.00
N LEU A 80 -5.24 -11.91 -6.07
CA LEU A 80 -3.79 -12.03 -6.15
C LEU A 80 -3.31 -13.06 -5.15
N ARG A 81 -2.28 -13.82 -5.52
CA ARG A 81 -1.65 -14.86 -4.72
C ARG A 81 -0.15 -14.63 -4.64
N SER A 82 0.50 -15.43 -3.81
CA SER A 82 1.96 -15.46 -3.75
C SER A 82 2.57 -15.64 -5.16
N GLY A 83 3.48 -14.76 -5.51
CA GLY A 83 4.12 -14.72 -6.83
C GLY A 83 3.49 -13.77 -7.83
N ASP A 84 2.30 -13.22 -7.53
CA ASP A 84 1.64 -12.27 -8.43
C ASP A 84 2.21 -10.87 -8.29
N ILE A 85 2.14 -10.14 -9.38
CA ILE A 85 2.57 -8.75 -9.48
C ILE A 85 1.36 -7.88 -9.82
N TRP A 86 1.16 -6.82 -9.04
CA TRP A 86 0.07 -5.87 -9.26
C TRP A 86 0.64 -4.51 -9.68
N VAL A 87 0.28 -4.06 -10.87
CA VAL A 87 0.73 -2.77 -11.40
C VAL A 87 -0.41 -1.76 -11.30
N ILE A 88 -0.13 -0.62 -10.68
CA ILE A 88 -1.09 0.45 -10.49
C ILE A 88 -0.51 1.72 -11.12
N PRO A 89 -1.00 2.11 -12.31
CA PRO A 89 -0.53 3.33 -12.95
C PRO A 89 -0.90 4.59 -12.16
N SER A 90 -0.19 5.68 -12.45
CA SER A 90 -0.45 6.98 -11.85
C SER A 90 -1.93 7.36 -11.95
N ASN A 91 -2.49 7.84 -10.84
CA ASN A 91 -3.86 8.34 -10.73
C ASN A 91 -4.98 7.34 -11.05
N VAL A 92 -4.67 6.04 -11.07
CA VAL A 92 -5.69 5.00 -11.27
C VAL A 92 -6.29 4.62 -9.92
N LEU A 93 -7.61 4.66 -9.82
CA LEU A 93 -8.34 4.20 -8.62
C LEU A 93 -8.03 2.75 -8.34
N HIS A 94 -7.69 2.44 -7.11
CA HIS A 94 -7.39 1.08 -6.69
C HIS A 94 -7.72 0.87 -5.23
N GLY A 95 -8.02 -0.36 -4.90
CA GLY A 95 -8.29 -0.77 -3.53
C GLY A 95 -7.84 -2.20 -3.32
N VAL A 96 -7.62 -2.58 -2.07
CA VAL A 96 -7.18 -3.93 -1.72
C VAL A 96 -7.85 -4.40 -0.44
N GLU A 97 -8.24 -5.67 -0.45
CA GLU A 97 -8.65 -6.41 0.73
C GLU A 97 -7.66 -7.56 0.92
N TYR A 98 -6.89 -7.50 2.00
CA TYR A 98 -5.96 -8.58 2.36
C TYR A 98 -6.75 -9.69 3.05
N ILE A 99 -6.53 -10.93 2.62
CA ILE A 99 -7.23 -12.10 3.15
C ILE A 99 -6.32 -12.81 4.15
N GLY A 100 -6.57 -12.57 5.44
CA GLY A 100 -5.72 -13.11 6.50
C GLY A 100 -4.33 -12.49 6.50
N ASP A 101 -3.32 -13.29 6.83
CA ASP A 101 -1.93 -12.83 6.89
C ASP A 101 -1.34 -12.71 5.50
N VAL A 102 -0.70 -11.58 5.24
CA VAL A 102 -0.08 -11.29 3.94
C VAL A 102 1.29 -10.64 4.16
N GLU A 103 2.24 -11.01 3.31
CA GLU A 103 3.53 -10.33 3.18
C GLU A 103 3.69 -9.88 1.73
N ALA A 104 4.07 -8.63 1.54
CA ALA A 104 4.23 -8.05 0.20
C ALA A 104 5.33 -6.99 0.19
N PHE A 105 5.89 -6.74 -0.98
CA PHE A 105 6.71 -5.55 -1.22
C PHE A 105 5.91 -4.58 -2.09
N GLU A 106 6.02 -3.30 -1.76
CA GLU A 106 5.41 -2.23 -2.51
C GLU A 106 6.49 -1.27 -2.97
N ILE A 107 6.48 -0.95 -4.25
CA ILE A 107 7.44 -0.01 -4.86
C ILE A 107 6.64 1.14 -5.43
N VAL A 108 6.96 2.37 -5.03
CA VAL A 108 6.30 3.57 -5.54
C VAL A 108 7.32 4.58 -6.06
N SER A 109 6.95 5.27 -7.11
CA SER A 109 7.76 6.33 -7.70
C SER A 109 6.84 7.45 -8.22
N PRO A 110 7.09 8.70 -7.82
CA PRO A 110 8.05 9.15 -6.82
C PRO A 110 7.67 8.71 -5.40
N PRO A 111 8.58 8.85 -4.42
CA PRO A 111 8.27 8.53 -3.02
C PRO A 111 7.05 9.29 -2.51
N ARG A 112 6.24 8.62 -1.70
CA ARG A 112 5.03 9.20 -1.12
C ARG A 112 5.33 9.81 0.24
N VAL A 113 5.43 11.12 0.30
CA VAL A 113 5.77 11.87 1.51
C VAL A 113 4.71 11.68 2.61
N ASP A 114 3.44 11.57 2.25
CA ASP A 114 2.34 11.34 3.18
C ASP A 114 2.53 10.06 4.00
N THR A 115 3.15 9.04 3.41
CA THR A 115 3.41 7.79 4.11
C THR A 115 4.71 7.83 4.93
N LEU A 116 5.67 8.67 4.54
CA LEU A 116 6.95 8.81 5.25
C LEU A 116 6.80 9.53 6.59
N ILE A 117 6.04 10.59 6.62
CA ILE A 117 5.88 11.44 7.80
C ILE A 117 4.72 11.02 8.70
N GLY A 118 3.92 10.05 8.26
CA GLY A 118 2.91 9.43 9.09
C GLY A 118 1.64 10.24 9.31
N TYR A 119 1.34 11.18 8.44
CA TYR A 119 0.06 11.88 8.45
C TYR A 119 -0.45 12.12 7.03
N VAL A 120 -1.76 12.35 6.91
CA VAL A 120 -2.39 12.56 5.61
C VAL A 120 -2.06 13.95 5.08
N ILE A 121 -1.55 13.97 3.86
CA ILE A 121 -1.39 15.20 3.07
C ILE A 121 -2.04 14.95 1.71
N PRO A 122 -2.34 16.00 0.92
CA PRO A 122 -3.16 15.84 -0.29
C PRO A 122 -2.44 15.20 -1.48
N HIS A 123 -1.70 14.12 -1.24
CA HIS A 123 -1.09 13.29 -2.27
C HIS A 123 -1.83 11.97 -2.46
N THR A 124 -2.78 11.66 -1.58
CA THR A 124 -3.62 10.47 -1.67
C THR A 124 -5.08 10.90 -1.64
N PHE A 125 -5.82 10.47 -2.64
CA PHE A 125 -7.22 10.85 -2.82
C PHE A 125 -8.09 9.61 -2.76
N PHE A 126 -8.98 9.56 -1.77
CA PHE A 126 -9.92 8.46 -1.63
C PHE A 126 -11.16 8.71 -2.47
N GLU A 127 -11.72 7.62 -3.00
CA GLU A 127 -12.98 7.67 -3.71
C GLU A 127 -14.07 8.16 -2.75
N LYS A 128 -14.82 9.17 -3.18
CA LYS A 128 -15.93 9.69 -2.38
C LYS A 128 -17.06 8.67 -2.35
N ALA A 129 -17.67 8.50 -1.18
CA ALA A 129 -18.87 7.70 -1.08
C ALA A 129 -19.94 8.29 -2.00
N LYS A 130 -20.63 7.42 -2.74
CA LYS A 130 -21.74 7.87 -3.57
C LYS A 130 -22.83 8.39 -2.66
N LYS A 131 -23.27 9.61 -2.88
CA LYS A 131 -24.48 10.10 -2.23
C LYS A 131 -25.66 9.29 -2.78
N SER A 132 -26.34 8.62 -1.86
CA SER A 132 -27.57 7.90 -2.18
C SER A 132 -28.68 8.88 -2.52
#